data_0aea93809f83e352f5a42a5e76deb3e9
#
_entry.id   0aea93809f83e352f5a42a5e76deb3e9
#
_cell.length_a   1.000
_cell.length_b   1.000
_cell.length_c   1.000
_cell.angle_alpha   90.00
_cell.angle_beta   90.00
_cell.angle_gamma   90.00
#
_symmetry.space_group_name_H-M   'P 1'
#
loop_
_entity.id
_entity.type
_entity.pdbx_description
1 polymer ?
#
loop_
_entity_poly.entity_id
_entity_poly.type
_entity_poly.pdbx_seq_one_letter_code
_entity_poly.pdbx_strand_id
1 'polypeptide(L)'
;MNVHIQGNEQITHLLNEWYQEIRARHVDAAQLLKQEIENRIHNIEENQTILLYYSLLDFRHQYLIDSLSISKDSFKQSDAYKTPTDDFLSYYYHFFKAIHSNVTGNHSLAKIHYDKAEYLLETIPDEIEHAEFHYELAIFYCHTHRSILCINHVMKAKDIFSKHPGYELKVAFCNNLYGLACTHLKEWELAEEHFISAMDTFQKENLEYNILIVRHNLGFMYATQNLSEVALRYLSEVNQKLPSDYKAVFIEAREHYKLGEHEIAQELIKKGLQLSTQLGIEGYIHHFNILEKINLHSCANDLEKAVLEGISYFEREELYEYIN
;
A
#
# COMPACT_ATOMS: atom_id res chain seq x y z
N MET A 1 -15.67 9.23 14.59
CA MET A 1 -15.70 10.58 13.98
C MET A 1 -17.07 11.16 14.19
N ASN A 2 -17.21 12.39 14.66
CA ASN A 2 -18.50 13.03 14.83
C ASN A 2 -18.42 14.46 14.29
N VAL A 3 -18.46 14.56 12.95
CA VAL A 3 -18.66 15.87 12.31
C VAL A 3 -20.11 16.27 12.60
N HIS A 4 -20.33 17.48 13.10
CA HIS A 4 -21.64 18.05 13.31
C HIS A 4 -21.82 19.25 12.38
N ILE A 5 -22.74 19.13 11.41
CA ILE A 5 -23.08 20.24 10.52
C ILE A 5 -24.53 20.62 10.77
N GLN A 6 -24.76 21.82 11.33
CA GLN A 6 -26.08 22.31 11.68
C GLN A 6 -27.06 22.28 10.48
N GLY A 7 -28.27 21.74 10.69
CA GLY A 7 -29.31 21.65 9.69
C GLY A 7 -29.22 20.45 8.73
N ASN A 8 -28.21 19.58 8.91
CA ASN A 8 -27.99 18.41 8.06
C ASN A 8 -27.58 17.16 8.86
N GLU A 9 -28.15 17.01 10.08
CA GLU A 9 -27.71 15.97 11.03
C GLU A 9 -27.84 14.55 10.47
N GLN A 10 -28.90 14.26 9.68
CA GLN A 10 -29.11 12.93 9.12
C GLN A 10 -28.03 12.50 8.12
N ILE A 11 -27.69 13.39 7.18
CA ILE A 11 -26.64 13.07 6.19
C ILE A 11 -25.26 13.02 6.84
N THR A 12 -25.01 13.90 7.81
CA THR A 12 -23.75 13.91 8.55
C THR A 12 -23.57 12.63 9.36
N HIS A 13 -24.65 12.09 9.94
CA HIS A 13 -24.63 10.79 10.62
C HIS A 13 -24.25 9.65 9.66
N LEU A 14 -24.89 9.58 8.47
CA LEU A 14 -24.57 8.59 7.46
C LEU A 14 -23.11 8.70 6.97
N LEU A 15 -22.58 9.90 6.76
CA LEU A 15 -21.19 10.13 6.41
C LEU A 15 -20.23 9.63 7.51
N ASN A 16 -20.55 9.87 8.78
CA ASN A 16 -19.78 9.38 9.91
C ASN A 16 -19.81 7.84 10.01
N GLU A 17 -20.98 7.21 9.82
CA GLU A 17 -21.09 5.74 9.77
C GLU A 17 -20.29 5.16 8.59
N TRP A 18 -20.42 5.76 7.40
CA TRP A 18 -19.66 5.33 6.23
C TRP A 18 -18.14 5.34 6.50
N TYR A 19 -17.62 6.38 7.14
CA TYR A 19 -16.21 6.43 7.49
C TYR A 19 -15.81 5.36 8.52
N GLN A 20 -16.67 5.03 9.47
CA GLN A 20 -16.41 3.93 10.41
C GLN A 20 -16.26 2.60 9.69
N GLU A 21 -17.14 2.28 8.73
CA GLU A 21 -17.07 1.06 7.93
C GLU A 21 -15.82 1.04 7.03
N ILE A 22 -15.43 2.19 6.46
CA ILE A 22 -14.17 2.32 5.70
C ILE A 22 -12.97 2.00 6.59
N ARG A 23 -12.89 2.55 7.79
CA ARG A 23 -11.79 2.31 8.74
C ARG A 23 -11.74 0.84 9.19
N ALA A 24 -12.88 0.24 9.47
CA ALA A 24 -12.98 -1.16 9.86
C ALA A 24 -12.73 -2.12 8.67
N ARG A 25 -12.64 -1.60 7.43
CA ARG A 25 -12.46 -2.36 6.18
C ARG A 25 -13.64 -3.28 5.85
N HIS A 26 -14.84 -2.91 6.27
CA HIS A 26 -16.08 -3.60 5.94
C HIS A 26 -16.58 -3.12 4.57
N VAL A 27 -16.01 -3.66 3.49
CA VAL A 27 -16.22 -3.20 2.10
C VAL A 27 -17.71 -3.21 1.72
N ASP A 28 -18.43 -4.28 1.98
CA ASP A 28 -19.84 -4.41 1.60
C ASP A 28 -20.73 -3.39 2.33
N ALA A 29 -20.53 -3.20 3.64
CA ALA A 29 -21.26 -2.24 4.44
C ALA A 29 -20.94 -0.81 3.99
N ALA A 30 -19.67 -0.50 3.73
CA ALA A 30 -19.25 0.80 3.22
C ALA A 30 -19.87 1.09 1.84
N GLN A 31 -19.97 0.09 0.96
CA GLN A 31 -20.59 0.24 -0.36
C GLN A 31 -22.11 0.53 -0.27
N LEU A 32 -22.82 -0.14 0.63
CA LEU A 32 -24.24 0.09 0.86
C LEU A 32 -24.51 1.51 1.39
N LEU A 33 -23.73 1.97 2.37
CA LEU A 33 -23.84 3.33 2.90
C LEU A 33 -23.52 4.39 1.85
N LYS A 34 -22.52 4.16 0.99
CA LYS A 34 -22.24 5.05 -0.14
C LYS A 34 -23.46 5.23 -1.04
N GLN A 35 -24.09 4.13 -1.45
CA GLN A 35 -25.28 4.17 -2.31
C GLN A 35 -26.44 4.93 -1.64
N GLU A 36 -26.64 4.73 -0.34
CA GLU A 36 -27.68 5.45 0.41
C GLU A 36 -27.38 6.96 0.45
N ILE A 37 -26.13 7.34 0.69
CA ILE A 37 -25.69 8.73 0.70
C ILE A 37 -25.88 9.38 -0.68
N GLU A 38 -25.47 8.71 -1.76
CA GLU A 38 -25.60 9.20 -3.13
C GLU A 38 -27.07 9.52 -3.50
N ASN A 39 -28.02 8.69 -3.06
CA ASN A 39 -29.44 8.93 -3.28
C ASN A 39 -29.99 10.18 -2.57
N ARG A 40 -29.31 10.65 -1.53
CA ARG A 40 -29.75 11.77 -0.69
C ARG A 40 -28.97 13.06 -0.94
N ILE A 41 -27.69 12.97 -1.35
CA ILE A 41 -26.76 14.11 -1.41
C ILE A 41 -27.15 15.11 -2.50
N HIS A 42 -27.83 14.68 -3.56
CA HIS A 42 -28.34 15.55 -4.64
C HIS A 42 -29.31 16.63 -4.16
N ASN A 43 -29.89 16.46 -2.98
CA ASN A 43 -30.81 17.45 -2.39
C ASN A 43 -30.11 18.51 -1.51
N ILE A 44 -28.73 18.44 -1.43
CA ILE A 44 -27.92 19.25 -0.48
C ILE A 44 -26.89 20.10 -1.25
N GLU A 45 -27.19 20.50 -2.48
CA GLU A 45 -26.27 21.19 -3.41
C GLU A 45 -25.67 22.50 -2.86
N GLU A 46 -26.21 23.11 -1.82
CA GLU A 46 -25.77 24.41 -1.29
C GLU A 46 -24.73 24.31 -0.15
N ASN A 47 -24.54 23.13 0.48
CA ASN A 47 -23.63 23.02 1.63
C ASN A 47 -22.24 22.52 1.25
N GLN A 48 -21.34 23.46 0.95
CA GLN A 48 -19.95 23.19 0.56
C GLN A 48 -19.18 22.31 1.56
N THR A 49 -19.49 22.40 2.86
CA THR A 49 -18.86 21.62 3.93
C THR A 49 -19.22 20.14 3.84
N ILE A 50 -20.50 19.83 3.59
CA ILE A 50 -20.98 18.45 3.40
C ILE A 50 -20.39 17.85 2.12
N LEU A 51 -20.40 18.63 1.03
CA LEU A 51 -19.86 18.17 -0.25
C LEU A 51 -18.35 17.89 -0.18
N LEU A 52 -17.60 18.74 0.52
CA LEU A 52 -16.19 18.48 0.80
C LEU A 52 -16.03 17.19 1.62
N TYR A 53 -16.80 17.04 2.72
CA TYR A 53 -16.71 15.85 3.56
C TYR A 53 -17.03 14.58 2.77
N TYR A 54 -18.10 14.60 1.96
CA TYR A 54 -18.42 13.51 1.06
C TYR A 54 -17.26 13.19 0.10
N SER A 55 -16.71 14.21 -0.57
CA SER A 55 -15.62 14.00 -1.53
C SER A 55 -14.34 13.40 -0.90
N LEU A 56 -14.06 13.78 0.35
CA LEU A 56 -12.95 13.22 1.12
C LEU A 56 -13.18 11.73 1.44
N LEU A 57 -14.41 11.38 1.85
CA LEU A 57 -14.77 9.99 2.14
C LEU A 57 -14.86 9.15 0.86
N ASP A 58 -15.31 9.73 -0.26
CA ASP A 58 -15.34 9.05 -1.55
C ASP A 58 -13.92 8.63 -2.00
N PHE A 59 -12.94 9.53 -1.84
CA PHE A 59 -11.53 9.18 -2.06
C PHE A 59 -11.08 8.03 -1.15
N ARG A 60 -11.39 8.08 0.17
CA ARG A 60 -11.02 7.00 1.10
C ARG A 60 -11.69 5.67 0.78
N HIS A 61 -12.91 5.71 0.29
CA HIS A 61 -13.65 4.53 -0.17
C HIS A 61 -13.01 3.94 -1.43
N GLN A 62 -12.65 4.76 -2.42
CA GLN A 62 -11.92 4.31 -3.61
C GLN A 62 -10.58 3.66 -3.23
N TYR A 63 -9.83 4.28 -2.33
CA TYR A 63 -8.57 3.76 -1.80
C TYR A 63 -8.75 2.43 -1.06
N LEU A 64 -9.86 2.24 -0.33
CA LEU A 64 -10.19 0.97 0.34
C LEU A 64 -10.43 -0.16 -0.67
N ILE A 65 -11.17 0.12 -1.74
CA ILE A 65 -11.58 -0.89 -2.74
C ILE A 65 -10.40 -1.26 -3.65
N ASP A 66 -9.73 -0.27 -4.21
CA ASP A 66 -8.63 -0.47 -5.16
C ASP A 66 -7.64 0.70 -5.10
N SER A 67 -6.61 0.53 -4.29
CA SER A 67 -5.55 1.53 -4.15
C SER A 67 -4.71 1.70 -5.43
N LEU A 68 -4.69 0.70 -6.31
CA LEU A 68 -3.93 0.75 -7.57
C LEU A 68 -4.64 1.61 -8.64
N SER A 69 -5.96 1.78 -8.55
CA SER A 69 -6.73 2.65 -9.45
C SER A 69 -6.60 4.14 -9.12
N ILE A 70 -5.98 4.49 -7.99
CA ILE A 70 -5.79 5.88 -7.58
C ILE A 70 -4.84 6.60 -8.54
N SER A 71 -5.35 7.65 -9.16
CA SER A 71 -4.62 8.49 -10.10
C SER A 71 -4.40 9.91 -9.55
N LYS A 72 -3.60 10.72 -10.25
CA LYS A 72 -3.39 12.14 -9.91
C LYS A 72 -4.70 12.93 -9.88
N ASP A 73 -5.72 12.47 -10.57
CA ASP A 73 -7.03 13.13 -10.68
C ASP A 73 -8.02 12.72 -9.59
N SER A 74 -7.75 11.63 -8.85
CA SER A 74 -8.68 11.07 -7.86
C SER A 74 -8.99 12.01 -6.67
N PHE A 75 -8.21 13.07 -6.47
CA PHE A 75 -8.41 14.06 -5.40
C PHE A 75 -8.88 15.43 -5.91
N LYS A 76 -9.08 15.60 -7.23
CA LYS A 76 -9.45 16.90 -7.84
C LYS A 76 -10.76 17.48 -7.30
N GLN A 77 -11.73 16.65 -7.01
CA GLN A 77 -13.01 17.10 -6.47
C GLN A 77 -12.84 17.73 -5.08
N SER A 78 -12.05 17.09 -4.22
CA SER A 78 -11.76 17.64 -2.89
C SER A 78 -10.94 18.93 -2.95
N ASP A 79 -10.00 19.03 -3.90
CA ASP A 79 -9.18 20.24 -4.12
C ASP A 79 -9.99 21.43 -4.68
N ALA A 80 -11.16 21.18 -5.28
CA ALA A 80 -12.03 22.23 -5.81
C ALA A 80 -12.75 23.02 -4.71
N TYR A 81 -12.88 22.46 -3.51
CA TYR A 81 -13.49 23.14 -2.37
C TYR A 81 -12.47 24.02 -1.65
N LYS A 82 -12.93 25.08 -1.00
CA LYS A 82 -12.08 25.90 -0.14
C LYS A 82 -11.55 25.06 1.01
N THR A 83 -10.26 25.20 1.31
CA THR A 83 -9.68 24.56 2.50
C THR A 83 -10.49 24.95 3.73
N PRO A 84 -10.96 24.00 4.53
CA PRO A 84 -11.76 24.28 5.71
C PRO A 84 -10.99 25.16 6.69
N THR A 85 -11.73 26.02 7.38
CA THR A 85 -11.18 26.85 8.48
C THR A 85 -11.38 26.20 9.84
N ASP A 86 -12.19 25.14 9.92
CA ASP A 86 -12.36 24.35 11.11
C ASP A 86 -11.28 23.25 11.16
N ASP A 87 -10.70 23.03 12.34
CA ASP A 87 -9.55 22.13 12.54
C ASP A 87 -9.88 20.68 12.18
N PHE A 88 -11.14 20.27 12.37
CA PHE A 88 -11.58 18.90 12.15
C PHE A 88 -11.59 18.50 10.67
N LEU A 89 -12.27 19.24 9.81
CA LEU A 89 -12.26 18.97 8.36
C LEU A 89 -10.92 19.31 7.72
N SER A 90 -10.19 20.28 8.28
CA SER A 90 -8.82 20.58 7.87
C SER A 90 -7.89 19.40 8.10
N TYR A 91 -8.03 18.71 9.24
CA TYR A 91 -7.30 17.47 9.51
C TYR A 91 -7.56 16.42 8.42
N TYR A 92 -8.83 16.08 8.14
CA TYR A 92 -9.15 15.06 7.13
C TYR A 92 -8.71 15.44 5.73
N TYR A 93 -8.85 16.70 5.36
CA TYR A 93 -8.34 17.17 4.07
C TYR A 93 -6.83 16.95 3.96
N HIS A 94 -6.06 17.36 4.95
CA HIS A 94 -4.61 17.19 4.91
C HIS A 94 -4.20 15.72 5.03
N PHE A 95 -4.84 14.94 5.87
CA PHE A 95 -4.56 13.52 6.03
C PHE A 95 -4.81 12.75 4.73
N PHE A 96 -5.97 12.93 4.10
CA PHE A 96 -6.29 12.21 2.87
C PHE A 96 -5.50 12.73 1.66
N LYS A 97 -5.18 14.02 1.63
CA LYS A 97 -4.27 14.56 0.62
C LYS A 97 -2.85 14.01 0.74
N ALA A 98 -2.38 13.75 1.96
CA ALA A 98 -1.11 13.10 2.21
C ALA A 98 -1.11 11.66 1.65
N ILE A 99 -2.16 10.88 1.93
CA ILE A 99 -2.34 9.53 1.39
C ILE A 99 -2.34 9.56 -0.14
N HIS A 100 -3.18 10.42 -0.75
CA HIS A 100 -3.23 10.58 -2.20
C HIS A 100 -1.87 10.91 -2.80
N SER A 101 -1.15 11.87 -2.20
CA SER A 101 0.16 12.30 -2.68
C SER A 101 1.21 11.18 -2.55
N ASN A 102 1.13 10.38 -1.49
CA ASN A 102 1.99 9.22 -1.29
C ASN A 102 1.75 8.15 -2.36
N VAL A 103 0.50 7.73 -2.56
CA VAL A 103 0.12 6.69 -3.55
C VAL A 103 0.46 7.12 -4.98
N THR A 104 0.36 8.42 -5.29
CA THR A 104 0.71 8.95 -6.62
C THR A 104 2.19 9.30 -6.77
N GLY A 105 3.05 8.92 -5.81
CA GLY A 105 4.50 9.08 -5.87
C GLY A 105 5.02 10.49 -5.55
N ASN A 106 4.15 11.43 -5.16
CA ASN A 106 4.59 12.77 -4.77
C ASN A 106 4.93 12.82 -3.26
N HIS A 107 6.01 12.14 -2.87
CA HIS A 107 6.40 11.99 -1.47
C HIS A 107 6.74 13.33 -0.78
N SER A 108 7.24 14.33 -1.52
CA SER A 108 7.51 15.66 -0.96
C SER A 108 6.22 16.36 -0.54
N LEU A 109 5.18 16.30 -1.37
CA LEU A 109 3.87 16.85 -1.05
C LEU A 109 3.18 16.05 0.06
N ALA A 110 3.29 14.72 0.01
CA ALA A 110 2.78 13.84 1.07
C ALA A 110 3.31 14.24 2.44
N LYS A 111 4.64 14.45 2.57
CA LYS A 111 5.25 14.85 3.85
C LYS A 111 4.69 16.17 4.36
N ILE A 112 4.55 17.18 3.50
CA ILE A 112 3.99 18.49 3.89
C ILE A 112 2.57 18.32 4.46
N HIS A 113 1.76 17.46 3.83
CA HIS A 113 0.40 17.24 4.27
C HIS A 113 0.30 16.35 5.51
N TYR A 114 1.18 15.34 5.66
CA TYR A 114 1.29 14.58 6.92
C TYR A 114 1.68 15.47 8.09
N ASP A 115 2.64 16.40 7.94
CA ASP A 115 3.05 17.30 9.02
C ASP A 115 1.90 18.20 9.48
N LYS A 116 1.10 18.70 8.54
CA LYS A 116 -0.09 19.51 8.87
C LYS A 116 -1.17 18.67 9.56
N ALA A 117 -1.40 17.46 9.08
CA ALA A 117 -2.37 16.55 9.69
C ALA A 117 -1.92 16.12 11.10
N GLU A 118 -0.62 15.85 11.31
CA GLU A 118 -0.08 15.49 12.62
C GLU A 118 -0.29 16.60 13.66
N TYR A 119 -0.07 17.85 13.28
CA TYR A 119 -0.35 18.98 14.15
C TYR A 119 -1.83 19.08 14.54
N LEU A 120 -2.74 18.85 13.60
CA LEU A 120 -4.18 18.90 13.83
C LEU A 120 -4.71 17.67 14.56
N LEU A 121 -4.02 16.54 14.47
CA LEU A 121 -4.41 15.27 15.10
C LEU A 121 -4.57 15.39 16.62
N GLU A 122 -3.82 16.28 17.27
CA GLU A 122 -3.94 16.55 18.71
C GLU A 122 -5.34 17.05 19.11
N THR A 123 -6.07 17.65 18.17
CA THR A 123 -7.46 18.11 18.38
C THR A 123 -8.51 17.04 18.16
N ILE A 124 -8.12 15.86 17.64
CA ILE A 124 -9.02 14.75 17.32
C ILE A 124 -9.07 13.78 18.53
N PRO A 125 -10.23 13.62 19.19
CA PRO A 125 -10.32 12.79 20.40
C PRO A 125 -10.47 11.29 20.11
N ASP A 126 -10.60 10.87 18.83
CA ASP A 126 -10.86 9.49 18.41
C ASP A 126 -9.53 8.71 18.33
N GLU A 127 -9.28 7.81 19.30
CA GLU A 127 -8.06 6.99 19.34
C GLU A 127 -7.88 6.12 18.09
N ILE A 128 -8.96 5.64 17.48
CA ILE A 128 -8.87 4.87 16.23
C ILE A 128 -8.37 5.76 15.09
N GLU A 129 -8.71 7.05 15.09
CA GLU A 129 -8.18 8.01 14.10
C GLU A 129 -6.68 8.22 14.27
N HIS A 130 -6.18 8.26 15.52
CA HIS A 130 -4.74 8.29 15.78
C HIS A 130 -4.04 7.03 15.25
N ALA A 131 -4.67 5.85 15.41
CA ALA A 131 -4.14 4.61 14.87
C ALA A 131 -4.12 4.61 13.32
N GLU A 132 -5.21 5.07 12.68
CA GLU A 132 -5.27 5.22 11.21
C GLU A 132 -4.18 6.16 10.69
N PHE A 133 -4.01 7.31 11.33
CA PHE A 133 -2.97 8.27 10.98
C PHE A 133 -1.58 7.64 11.06
N HIS A 134 -1.27 6.98 12.18
CA HIS A 134 0.02 6.34 12.36
C HIS A 134 0.26 5.19 11.39
N TYR A 135 -0.77 4.41 11.06
CA TYR A 135 -0.66 3.35 10.07
C TYR A 135 -0.33 3.89 8.66
N GLU A 136 -1.06 4.89 8.19
CA GLU A 136 -0.82 5.49 6.87
C GLU A 136 0.52 6.25 6.81
N LEU A 137 0.93 6.90 7.91
CA LEU A 137 2.25 7.52 8.00
C LEU A 137 3.37 6.47 8.01
N ALA A 138 3.15 5.29 8.61
CA ALA A 138 4.09 4.16 8.54
C ALA A 138 4.24 3.66 7.10
N ILE A 139 3.14 3.55 6.34
CA ILE A 139 3.20 3.24 4.90
C ILE A 139 4.07 4.26 4.16
N PHE A 140 3.86 5.55 4.39
CA PHE A 140 4.69 6.61 3.79
C PHE A 140 6.18 6.44 4.11
N TYR A 141 6.52 6.15 5.38
CA TYR A 141 7.92 5.93 5.76
C TYR A 141 8.49 4.63 5.16
N CYS A 142 7.67 3.61 5.02
CA CYS A 142 8.05 2.41 4.29
C CYS A 142 8.34 2.75 2.82
N HIS A 143 7.46 3.49 2.11
CA HIS A 143 7.64 3.98 0.73
C HIS A 143 8.88 4.87 0.54
N THR A 144 9.30 5.58 1.55
CA THR A 144 10.49 6.44 1.49
C THR A 144 11.73 5.78 2.12
N HIS A 145 11.74 4.45 2.27
CA HIS A 145 12.86 3.65 2.81
C HIS A 145 13.35 4.08 4.21
N ARG A 146 12.43 4.58 5.02
CA ARG A 146 12.71 4.98 6.41
C ARG A 146 12.20 3.94 7.38
N SER A 147 12.75 2.72 7.31
CA SER A 147 12.25 1.54 8.01
C SER A 147 12.11 1.72 9.53
N ILE A 148 13.04 2.43 10.19
CA ILE A 148 12.95 2.69 11.63
C ILE A 148 11.74 3.57 11.97
N LEU A 149 11.46 4.60 11.17
CA LEU A 149 10.28 5.44 11.36
C LEU A 149 9.00 4.66 11.04
N CYS A 150 9.02 3.82 10.00
CA CYS A 150 7.92 2.90 9.70
C CYS A 150 7.60 2.03 10.92
N ILE A 151 8.59 1.35 11.50
CA ILE A 151 8.42 0.51 12.69
C ILE A 151 7.84 1.30 13.86
N ASN A 152 8.36 2.49 14.14
CA ASN A 152 7.86 3.31 15.25
C ASN A 152 6.37 3.62 15.09
N HIS A 153 5.95 4.04 13.91
CA HIS A 153 4.56 4.42 13.66
C HIS A 153 3.63 3.20 13.55
N VAL A 154 4.05 2.12 12.93
CA VAL A 154 3.22 0.91 12.84
C VAL A 154 3.00 0.26 14.21
N MET A 155 3.98 0.33 15.11
CA MET A 155 3.82 -0.14 16.49
C MET A 155 2.79 0.69 17.27
N LYS A 156 2.80 2.02 17.12
CA LYS A 156 1.78 2.89 17.74
C LYS A 156 0.38 2.54 17.22
N ALA A 157 0.24 2.38 15.92
CA ALA A 157 -1.03 2.00 15.31
C ALA A 157 -1.51 0.63 15.84
N LYS A 158 -0.64 -0.36 15.82
CA LYS A 158 -0.93 -1.73 16.30
C LYS A 158 -1.33 -1.75 17.76
N ASP A 159 -0.63 -1.01 18.63
CA ASP A 159 -0.95 -0.93 20.07
C ASP A 159 -2.37 -0.40 20.29
N ILE A 160 -2.79 0.62 19.56
CA ILE A 160 -4.15 1.15 19.67
C ILE A 160 -5.15 0.16 19.08
N PHE A 161 -4.98 -0.32 17.83
CA PHE A 161 -5.93 -1.24 17.20
C PHE A 161 -6.14 -2.52 18.03
N SER A 162 -5.09 -3.04 18.66
CA SER A 162 -5.18 -4.27 19.46
C SER A 162 -6.03 -4.13 20.73
N LYS A 163 -6.30 -2.91 21.20
CA LYS A 163 -7.15 -2.60 22.35
C LYS A 163 -8.63 -2.47 21.99
N HIS A 164 -8.94 -2.40 20.69
CA HIS A 164 -10.30 -2.17 20.22
C HIS A 164 -10.83 -3.40 19.45
N PRO A 165 -11.88 -4.09 19.96
CA PRO A 165 -12.51 -5.20 19.26
C PRO A 165 -13.03 -4.77 17.88
N GLY A 166 -12.91 -5.67 16.87
CA GLY A 166 -13.32 -5.41 15.50
C GLY A 166 -12.21 -4.80 14.61
N TYR A 167 -11.00 -4.59 15.16
CA TYR A 167 -9.85 -4.11 14.40
C TYR A 167 -8.74 -5.15 14.21
N GLU A 168 -9.08 -6.44 14.34
CA GLU A 168 -8.14 -7.56 14.18
C GLU A 168 -7.49 -7.57 12.81
N LEU A 169 -8.23 -7.21 11.76
CA LEU A 169 -7.69 -7.04 10.41
C LEU A 169 -6.65 -5.92 10.33
N LYS A 170 -6.88 -4.80 11.03
CA LYS A 170 -5.90 -3.70 11.08
C LYS A 170 -4.62 -4.12 11.78
N VAL A 171 -4.70 -4.95 12.81
CA VAL A 171 -3.52 -5.53 13.46
C VAL A 171 -2.75 -6.43 12.49
N ALA A 172 -3.44 -7.22 11.66
CA ALA A 172 -2.81 -8.04 10.63
C ALA A 172 -2.11 -7.19 9.55
N PHE A 173 -2.74 -6.11 9.10
CA PHE A 173 -2.09 -5.17 8.18
C PHE A 173 -0.86 -4.50 8.81
N CYS A 174 -0.92 -4.14 10.10
CA CYS A 174 0.24 -3.62 10.84
C CYS A 174 1.37 -4.66 10.89
N ASN A 175 1.04 -5.93 11.15
CA ASN A 175 2.04 -7.00 11.16
C ASN A 175 2.70 -7.16 9.78
N ASN A 176 1.92 -7.17 8.69
CA ASN A 176 2.49 -7.26 7.35
C ASN A 176 3.45 -6.09 7.05
N LEU A 177 3.07 -4.87 7.39
CA LEU A 177 3.92 -3.68 7.20
C LEU A 177 5.18 -3.70 8.08
N TYR A 178 5.04 -4.18 9.33
CA TYR A 178 6.17 -4.37 10.25
C TYR A 178 7.17 -5.38 9.69
N GLY A 179 6.68 -6.53 9.22
CA GLY A 179 7.52 -7.56 8.59
C GLY A 179 8.28 -7.02 7.39
N LEU A 180 7.64 -6.19 6.55
CA LEU A 180 8.29 -5.55 5.41
C LEU A 180 9.40 -4.58 5.85
N ALA A 181 9.16 -3.76 6.86
CA ALA A 181 10.17 -2.86 7.41
C ALA A 181 11.36 -3.62 8.03
N CYS A 182 11.10 -4.75 8.71
CA CYS A 182 12.14 -5.66 9.23
C CYS A 182 12.94 -6.31 8.09
N THR A 183 12.30 -6.68 6.99
CA THR A 183 12.98 -7.20 5.79
C THR A 183 14.02 -6.20 5.26
N HIS A 184 13.66 -4.92 5.17
CA HIS A 184 14.59 -3.87 4.75
C HIS A 184 15.74 -3.65 5.75
N LEU A 185 15.55 -3.98 7.02
CA LEU A 185 16.60 -3.92 8.05
C LEU A 185 17.39 -5.21 8.17
N LYS A 186 17.06 -6.24 7.38
CA LYS A 186 17.65 -7.60 7.41
C LYS A 186 17.39 -8.33 8.75
N GLU A 187 16.32 -7.97 9.44
CA GLU A 187 15.85 -8.63 10.66
C GLU A 187 14.88 -9.77 10.28
N TRP A 188 15.46 -10.85 9.70
CA TRP A 188 14.71 -11.88 8.97
C TRP A 188 13.73 -12.67 9.83
N GLU A 189 14.18 -13.12 11.00
CA GLU A 189 13.36 -13.92 11.92
C GLU A 189 12.13 -13.11 12.39
N LEU A 190 12.35 -11.85 12.72
CA LEU A 190 11.29 -10.96 13.15
C LEU A 190 10.33 -10.62 11.99
N ALA A 191 10.87 -10.46 10.78
CA ALA A 191 10.05 -10.24 9.58
C ALA A 191 9.13 -11.45 9.33
N GLU A 192 9.67 -12.66 9.36
CA GLU A 192 8.91 -13.91 9.16
C GLU A 192 7.82 -14.09 10.21
N GLU A 193 8.12 -13.89 11.50
CA GLU A 193 7.15 -13.96 12.60
C GLU A 193 5.95 -13.05 12.33
N HIS A 194 6.20 -11.80 11.95
CA HIS A 194 5.15 -10.83 11.68
C HIS A 194 4.36 -11.16 10.41
N PHE A 195 4.99 -11.64 9.35
CA PHE A 195 4.30 -12.09 8.14
C PHE A 195 3.40 -13.30 8.42
N ILE A 196 3.87 -14.30 9.18
CA ILE A 196 3.07 -15.47 9.56
C ILE A 196 1.86 -15.03 10.40
N SER A 197 2.06 -14.15 11.39
CA SER A 197 0.98 -13.63 12.21
C SER A 197 -0.10 -12.90 11.37
N ALA A 198 0.32 -12.14 10.37
CA ALA A 198 -0.61 -11.48 9.44
C ALA A 198 -1.38 -12.51 8.60
N MET A 199 -0.66 -13.49 8.04
CA MET A 199 -1.21 -14.53 7.20
C MET A 199 -2.26 -15.37 7.94
N ASP A 200 -1.99 -15.76 9.20
CA ASP A 200 -2.94 -16.52 10.03
C ASP A 200 -4.27 -15.78 10.20
N THR A 201 -4.22 -14.46 10.39
CA THR A 201 -5.43 -13.65 10.50
C THR A 201 -6.17 -13.58 9.17
N PHE A 202 -5.48 -13.32 8.06
CA PHE A 202 -6.10 -13.27 6.74
C PHE A 202 -6.69 -14.62 6.31
N GLN A 203 -6.08 -15.74 6.73
CA GLN A 203 -6.62 -17.08 6.49
C GLN A 203 -7.93 -17.33 7.26
N LYS A 204 -8.01 -16.91 8.53
CA LYS A 204 -9.23 -17.01 9.34
C LYS A 204 -10.39 -16.23 8.74
N GLU A 205 -10.10 -15.08 8.15
CA GLU A 205 -11.08 -14.19 7.51
C GLU A 205 -11.32 -14.52 6.02
N ASN A 206 -10.67 -15.59 5.48
CA ASN A 206 -10.76 -16.01 4.07
C ASN A 206 -10.41 -14.90 3.06
N LEU A 207 -9.45 -14.04 3.39
CA LEU A 207 -9.00 -12.92 2.54
C LEU A 207 -7.86 -13.36 1.60
N GLU A 208 -8.21 -14.09 0.54
CA GLU A 208 -7.23 -14.70 -0.37
C GLU A 208 -6.26 -13.69 -0.98
N TYR A 209 -6.74 -12.53 -1.39
CA TYR A 209 -5.87 -11.47 -1.93
C TYR A 209 -4.80 -11.03 -0.93
N ASN A 210 -5.17 -10.82 0.33
CA ASN A 210 -4.24 -10.40 1.38
C ASN A 210 -3.23 -11.49 1.74
N ILE A 211 -3.64 -12.77 1.69
CA ILE A 211 -2.74 -13.92 1.83
C ILE A 211 -1.68 -13.89 0.74
N LEU A 212 -2.06 -13.63 -0.52
CA LEU A 212 -1.12 -13.56 -1.64
C LEU A 212 -0.15 -12.38 -1.51
N ILE A 213 -0.58 -11.24 -0.98
CA ILE A 213 0.32 -10.11 -0.68
C ILE A 213 1.36 -10.49 0.38
N VAL A 214 0.95 -11.18 1.46
CA VAL A 214 1.93 -11.65 2.46
C VAL A 214 2.88 -12.69 1.86
N ARG A 215 2.39 -13.59 1.01
CA ARG A 215 3.25 -14.56 0.29
C ARG A 215 4.24 -13.87 -0.64
N HIS A 216 3.82 -12.83 -1.34
CA HIS A 216 4.73 -11.97 -2.11
C HIS A 216 5.85 -11.42 -1.22
N ASN A 217 5.51 -10.83 -0.07
CA ASN A 217 6.48 -10.24 0.85
C ASN A 217 7.43 -11.30 1.46
N LEU A 218 6.93 -12.49 1.79
CA LEU A 218 7.77 -13.62 2.20
C LEU A 218 8.72 -14.06 1.08
N GLY A 219 8.21 -14.21 -0.13
CA GLY A 219 9.02 -14.52 -1.30
C GLY A 219 10.14 -13.49 -1.52
N PHE A 220 9.81 -12.22 -1.42
CA PHE A 220 10.78 -11.14 -1.46
C PHE A 220 11.82 -11.25 -0.34
N MET A 221 11.38 -11.41 0.91
CA MET A 221 12.27 -11.55 2.06
C MET A 221 13.28 -12.70 1.85
N TYR A 222 12.83 -13.87 1.40
CA TYR A 222 13.72 -15.00 1.13
C TYR A 222 14.63 -14.76 -0.08
N ALA A 223 14.14 -14.07 -1.12
CA ALA A 223 14.95 -13.68 -2.26
C ALA A 223 16.10 -12.73 -1.87
N THR A 224 15.86 -11.82 -0.92
CA THR A 224 16.91 -10.92 -0.39
C THR A 224 17.94 -11.63 0.50
N GLN A 225 17.56 -12.77 1.06
CA GLN A 225 18.48 -13.67 1.77
C GLN A 225 19.26 -14.60 0.85
N ASN A 226 19.07 -14.50 -0.47
CA ASN A 226 19.60 -15.44 -1.48
C ASN A 226 19.12 -16.90 -1.28
N LEU A 227 17.96 -17.08 -0.71
CA LEU A 227 17.29 -18.37 -0.55
C LEU A 227 16.30 -18.60 -1.71
N SER A 228 16.83 -18.64 -2.94
CA SER A 228 16.05 -18.62 -4.18
C SER A 228 14.99 -19.72 -4.26
N GLU A 229 15.33 -20.97 -3.90
CA GLU A 229 14.39 -22.08 -3.91
C GLU A 229 13.20 -21.86 -2.95
N VAL A 230 13.44 -21.25 -1.78
CA VAL A 230 12.39 -20.94 -0.82
C VAL A 230 11.53 -19.79 -1.32
N ALA A 231 12.16 -18.75 -1.85
CA ALA A 231 11.45 -17.60 -2.45
C ALA A 231 10.49 -18.05 -3.55
N LEU A 232 10.94 -18.93 -4.45
CA LEU A 232 10.14 -19.47 -5.56
C LEU A 232 8.89 -20.22 -5.09
N ARG A 233 8.93 -20.95 -3.97
CA ARG A 233 7.74 -21.63 -3.41
C ARG A 233 6.62 -20.67 -3.05
N TYR A 234 6.96 -19.44 -2.64
CA TYR A 234 5.97 -18.40 -2.35
C TYR A 234 5.53 -17.67 -3.62
N LEU A 235 6.48 -17.29 -4.47
CA LEU A 235 6.23 -16.45 -5.64
C LEU A 235 5.47 -17.16 -6.76
N SER A 236 5.72 -18.45 -6.99
CA SER A 236 5.04 -19.21 -8.05
C SER A 236 3.53 -19.24 -7.86
N GLU A 237 3.03 -19.38 -6.62
CA GLU A 237 1.59 -19.30 -6.35
C GLU A 237 1.06 -17.88 -6.55
N VAL A 238 1.80 -16.85 -6.13
CA VAL A 238 1.43 -15.45 -6.35
C VAL A 238 1.26 -15.18 -7.85
N ASN A 239 2.27 -15.55 -8.66
CA ASN A 239 2.24 -15.32 -10.10
C ASN A 239 1.17 -16.15 -10.86
N GLN A 240 0.76 -17.27 -10.29
CA GLN A 240 -0.34 -18.06 -10.83
C GLN A 240 -1.71 -17.40 -10.55
N LYS A 241 -1.92 -16.88 -9.34
CA LYS A 241 -3.20 -16.34 -8.89
C LYS A 241 -3.36 -14.84 -9.13
N LEU A 242 -2.24 -14.09 -9.16
CA LEU A 242 -2.17 -12.66 -9.48
C LEU A 242 -1.27 -12.43 -10.71
N PRO A 243 -1.70 -12.85 -11.90
CA PRO A 243 -0.86 -12.82 -13.10
C PRO A 243 -0.48 -11.41 -13.57
N SER A 244 -1.10 -10.37 -13.02
CA SER A 244 -0.78 -8.97 -13.27
C SER A 244 0.24 -8.37 -12.29
N ASP A 245 0.68 -9.13 -11.28
CA ASP A 245 1.72 -8.68 -10.35
C ASP A 245 3.11 -8.76 -11.00
N TYR A 246 3.45 -7.70 -11.74
CA TYR A 246 4.74 -7.59 -12.44
C TYR A 246 5.94 -7.61 -11.48
N LYS A 247 5.75 -7.23 -10.20
CA LYS A 247 6.82 -7.25 -9.18
C LYS A 247 7.15 -8.68 -8.80
N ALA A 248 6.12 -9.49 -8.50
CA ALA A 248 6.31 -10.91 -8.24
C ALA A 248 6.94 -11.63 -9.43
N VAL A 249 6.52 -11.30 -10.67
CA VAL A 249 7.13 -11.84 -11.90
C VAL A 249 8.61 -11.47 -12.00
N PHE A 250 8.97 -10.21 -11.65
CA PHE A 250 10.36 -9.77 -11.68
C PHE A 250 11.24 -10.54 -10.67
N ILE A 251 10.77 -10.68 -9.43
CA ILE A 251 11.50 -11.40 -8.40
C ILE A 251 11.66 -12.88 -8.81
N GLU A 252 10.57 -13.53 -9.29
CA GLU A 252 10.62 -14.93 -9.74
C GLU A 252 11.61 -15.12 -10.89
N ALA A 253 11.58 -14.23 -11.90
CA ALA A 253 12.54 -14.26 -13.02
C ALA A 253 13.99 -14.14 -12.54
N ARG A 254 14.24 -13.23 -11.60
CA ARG A 254 15.58 -13.02 -11.02
C ARG A 254 16.06 -14.25 -10.23
N GLU A 255 15.18 -14.89 -9.47
CA GLU A 255 15.55 -16.06 -8.68
C GLU A 255 15.80 -17.29 -9.58
N HIS A 256 15.04 -17.50 -10.65
CA HIS A 256 15.34 -18.53 -11.67
C HIS A 256 16.68 -18.26 -12.37
N TYR A 257 16.97 -16.98 -12.70
CA TYR A 257 18.29 -16.61 -13.22
C TYR A 257 19.43 -17.01 -12.26
N LYS A 258 19.31 -16.69 -10.95
CA LYS A 258 20.30 -17.05 -9.93
C LYS A 258 20.53 -18.57 -9.82
N LEU A 259 19.51 -19.37 -10.07
CA LEU A 259 19.59 -20.84 -10.08
C LEU A 259 20.14 -21.41 -11.40
N GLY A 260 20.44 -20.58 -12.38
CA GLY A 260 20.93 -20.99 -13.68
C GLY A 260 19.82 -21.51 -14.62
N GLU A 261 18.57 -21.31 -14.28
CA GLU A 261 17.38 -21.74 -15.05
C GLU A 261 17.02 -20.66 -16.09
N HIS A 262 17.98 -20.38 -16.98
CA HIS A 262 17.95 -19.25 -17.91
C HIS A 262 16.75 -19.23 -18.86
N GLU A 263 16.24 -20.40 -19.28
CA GLU A 263 15.08 -20.50 -20.17
C GLU A 263 13.82 -20.04 -19.46
N ILE A 264 13.59 -20.48 -18.22
CA ILE A 264 12.44 -20.07 -17.40
C ILE A 264 12.53 -18.57 -17.09
N ALA A 265 13.71 -18.11 -16.70
CA ALA A 265 13.95 -16.68 -16.46
C ALA A 265 13.59 -15.84 -17.71
N GLN A 266 13.98 -16.29 -18.93
CA GLN A 266 13.69 -15.57 -20.16
C GLN A 266 12.20 -15.49 -20.47
N GLU A 267 11.44 -16.56 -20.20
CA GLU A 267 9.97 -16.55 -20.36
C GLU A 267 9.30 -15.56 -19.41
N LEU A 268 9.70 -15.55 -18.12
CA LEU A 268 9.19 -14.63 -17.14
C LEU A 268 9.57 -13.18 -17.43
N ILE A 269 10.79 -12.92 -17.91
CA ILE A 269 11.24 -11.59 -18.35
C ILE A 269 10.34 -11.07 -19.48
N LYS A 270 10.06 -11.88 -20.50
CA LYS A 270 9.16 -11.49 -21.60
C LYS A 270 7.76 -11.17 -21.10
N LYS A 271 7.21 -12.03 -20.20
CA LYS A 271 5.92 -11.78 -19.55
C LYS A 271 5.91 -10.47 -18.79
N GLY A 272 6.95 -10.22 -17.97
CA GLY A 272 7.07 -9.01 -17.16
C GLY A 272 7.23 -7.73 -17.99
N LEU A 273 8.01 -7.78 -19.08
CA LEU A 273 8.12 -6.68 -20.06
C LEU A 273 6.78 -6.33 -20.69
N GLN A 274 6.02 -7.35 -21.10
CA GLN A 274 4.69 -7.14 -21.67
C GLN A 274 3.74 -6.47 -20.67
N LEU A 275 3.67 -6.99 -19.44
CA LEU A 275 2.84 -6.44 -18.37
C LEU A 275 3.22 -4.98 -18.03
N SER A 276 4.50 -4.73 -17.79
CA SER A 276 4.99 -3.40 -17.43
C SER A 276 4.78 -2.38 -18.55
N THR A 277 4.90 -2.80 -19.81
CA THR A 277 4.61 -1.94 -20.96
C THR A 277 3.13 -1.62 -21.09
N GLN A 278 2.24 -2.61 -20.89
CA GLN A 278 0.79 -2.39 -20.90
C GLN A 278 0.33 -1.44 -19.80
N LEU A 279 0.96 -1.52 -18.64
CA LEU A 279 0.66 -0.68 -17.47
C LEU A 279 1.40 0.67 -17.48
N GLY A 280 2.35 0.88 -18.40
CA GLY A 280 3.14 2.11 -18.47
C GLY A 280 4.13 2.28 -17.31
N ILE A 281 4.62 1.19 -16.71
CA ILE A 281 5.53 1.23 -15.56
C ILE A 281 6.98 1.28 -16.03
N GLU A 282 7.46 2.49 -16.36
CA GLU A 282 8.80 2.70 -16.95
C GLU A 282 9.95 2.12 -16.12
N GLY A 283 9.88 2.23 -14.79
CA GLY A 283 10.91 1.69 -13.90
C GLY A 283 11.08 0.17 -14.08
N TYR A 284 9.97 -0.58 -14.07
CA TYR A 284 10.03 -2.03 -14.24
C TYR A 284 10.35 -2.48 -15.67
N ILE A 285 9.95 -1.70 -16.70
CA ILE A 285 10.43 -1.93 -18.07
C ILE A 285 11.96 -1.87 -18.10
N HIS A 286 12.55 -0.88 -17.42
CA HIS A 286 14.00 -0.75 -17.32
C HIS A 286 14.63 -1.93 -16.57
N HIS A 287 14.09 -2.35 -15.44
CA HIS A 287 14.55 -3.49 -14.65
C HIS A 287 14.53 -4.81 -15.45
N PHE A 288 13.43 -5.11 -16.12
CA PHE A 288 13.33 -6.30 -16.96
C PHE A 288 14.30 -6.27 -18.14
N ASN A 289 14.51 -5.12 -18.80
CA ASN A 289 15.48 -4.99 -19.89
C ASN A 289 16.91 -5.25 -19.42
N ILE A 290 17.25 -4.84 -18.21
CA ILE A 290 18.58 -5.13 -17.63
C ILE A 290 18.69 -6.62 -17.32
N LEU A 291 17.69 -7.21 -16.67
CA LEU A 291 17.69 -8.64 -16.35
C LEU A 291 17.77 -9.49 -17.63
N GLU A 292 17.09 -9.09 -18.73
CA GLU A 292 17.16 -9.75 -20.02
C GLU A 292 18.59 -9.74 -20.59
N LYS A 293 19.24 -8.58 -20.59
CA LYS A 293 20.65 -8.47 -21.04
C LYS A 293 21.58 -9.36 -20.24
N ILE A 294 21.43 -9.34 -18.90
CA ILE A 294 22.25 -10.17 -18.02
C ILE A 294 22.00 -11.66 -18.30
N ASN A 295 20.75 -12.08 -18.46
CA ASN A 295 20.40 -13.48 -18.75
C ASN A 295 20.97 -13.94 -20.09
N LEU A 296 20.87 -13.11 -21.14
CA LEU A 296 21.39 -13.42 -22.48
C LEU A 296 22.93 -13.50 -22.49
N HIS A 297 23.64 -12.63 -21.77
CA HIS A 297 25.11 -12.66 -21.66
C HIS A 297 25.59 -13.89 -20.90
N SER A 298 24.88 -14.32 -19.86
CA SER A 298 25.20 -15.55 -19.13
C SER A 298 25.09 -16.81 -20.01
N CYS A 299 24.09 -16.83 -20.90
CA CYS A 299 23.95 -17.92 -21.90
C CYS A 299 25.06 -17.92 -22.95
N ALA A 300 25.71 -16.77 -23.22
CA ALA A 300 26.75 -16.60 -24.24
C ALA A 300 28.19 -16.78 -23.74
N ASN A 301 28.43 -17.25 -22.51
CA ASN A 301 29.74 -17.37 -21.85
C ASN A 301 30.47 -16.03 -21.62
N ASP A 302 29.80 -14.90 -21.67
CA ASP A 302 30.38 -13.58 -21.36
C ASP A 302 30.16 -13.22 -19.87
N LEU A 303 30.51 -14.20 -19.02
CA LEU A 303 30.15 -14.21 -17.58
C LEU A 303 30.71 -13.00 -16.81
N GLU A 304 31.93 -12.54 -17.16
CA GLU A 304 32.63 -11.50 -16.39
C GLU A 304 31.94 -10.14 -16.49
N LYS A 305 31.36 -9.82 -17.66
CA LYS A 305 30.67 -8.58 -17.91
C LYS A 305 29.25 -8.58 -17.33
N ALA A 306 28.56 -9.71 -17.46
CA ALA A 306 27.23 -9.91 -16.90
C ALA A 306 27.25 -9.86 -15.36
N VAL A 307 28.27 -10.45 -14.72
CA VAL A 307 28.45 -10.45 -13.26
C VAL A 307 28.73 -9.02 -12.75
N LEU A 308 29.60 -8.27 -13.40
CA LEU A 308 29.93 -6.90 -12.98
C LEU A 308 28.75 -5.92 -13.16
N GLU A 309 28.01 -6.03 -14.26
CA GLU A 309 26.81 -5.20 -14.48
C GLU A 309 25.66 -5.63 -13.56
N GLY A 310 25.47 -6.94 -13.34
CA GLY A 310 24.39 -7.50 -12.54
C GLY A 310 24.54 -7.26 -11.05
N ILE A 311 25.71 -7.52 -10.48
CA ILE A 311 25.95 -7.31 -9.03
C ILE A 311 25.82 -5.82 -8.69
N SER A 312 26.47 -4.95 -9.46
CA SER A 312 26.42 -3.50 -9.23
C SER A 312 25.01 -2.91 -9.41
N TYR A 313 24.17 -3.54 -10.22
CA TYR A 313 22.80 -3.11 -10.44
C TYR A 313 21.89 -3.61 -9.32
N PHE A 314 21.92 -4.91 -9.02
CA PHE A 314 21.05 -5.49 -7.99
C PHE A 314 21.38 -4.98 -6.58
N GLU A 315 22.63 -4.71 -6.25
CA GLU A 315 23.00 -4.07 -4.99
C GLU A 315 22.46 -2.64 -4.85
N ARG A 316 22.31 -1.90 -5.96
CA ARG A 316 21.73 -0.55 -5.95
C ARG A 316 20.20 -0.56 -5.90
N GLU A 317 19.58 -1.53 -6.56
CA GLU A 317 18.12 -1.61 -6.72
C GLU A 317 17.42 -2.32 -5.56
N GLU A 318 18.09 -3.17 -4.78
CA GLU A 318 17.55 -3.69 -3.51
C GLU A 318 17.04 -2.59 -2.58
N LEU A 319 17.46 -1.32 -2.79
CA LEU A 319 17.02 -0.15 -2.04
C LEU A 319 15.73 0.49 -2.60
N TYR A 320 15.29 0.19 -3.83
CA TYR A 320 14.23 0.95 -4.51
C TYR A 320 12.94 0.19 -4.81
N GLU A 321 12.90 -1.14 -4.62
CA GLU A 321 11.86 -1.94 -5.27
C GLU A 321 10.55 -2.15 -4.53
N TYR A 322 10.42 -1.80 -3.28
CA TYR A 322 9.35 -2.37 -2.47
C TYR A 322 8.43 -1.37 -1.85
N ILE A 323 7.55 -0.78 -2.66
CA ILE A 323 6.35 -0.21 -2.09
C ILE A 323 5.45 0.43 -3.15
N ASN A 324 4.46 -0.29 -3.56
CA ASN A 324 3.15 0.19 -4.03
C ASN A 324 2.11 -0.91 -3.90
#